data_45612e2ad787d764b563259cb51d7651
#
_entry.id   45612e2ad787d764b563259cb51d7651
#
_cell.length_a   1.000
_cell.length_b   1.000
_cell.length_c   1.000
_cell.angle_alpha   90.00
_cell.angle_beta   90.00
_cell.angle_gamma   90.00
#
_symmetry.space_group_name_H-M   'P 1'
#
loop_
_entity.id
_entity.type
_entity.pdbx_description
1 polymer ?
#
loop_
_entity_poly.entity_id
_entity_poly.type
_entity_poly.pdbx_seq_one_letter_code
_entity_poly.pdbx_strand_id
1 'polypeptide(L)'
;MAKLFYGTTPEPIAIDDRMLAHVKVVVATKLRRGESFTLSWTHGPNEAVGRSTIWLQPSIPLRFVFDSEQPESLDQNLLKRMANDANSSRGLSLDIDIEEPAVAKRPASARPSAAPRSLVRAA
;
A
#
# COMPACT_ATOMS: atom_id res chain seq x y z
N MET A 1 2.09 4.16 -13.14
CA MET A 1 2.19 3.32 -11.93
C MET A 1 3.58 3.34 -11.39
N ALA A 2 3.69 3.49 -10.09
CA ALA A 2 4.98 3.42 -9.44
C ALA A 2 5.46 1.97 -9.36
N LYS A 3 6.71 1.79 -9.00
CA LYS A 3 7.34 0.48 -8.98
C LYS A 3 8.15 0.29 -7.71
N LEU A 4 7.99 -0.86 -7.12
CA LEU A 4 8.80 -1.28 -5.96
C LEU A 4 9.68 -2.44 -6.41
N PHE A 5 10.99 -2.26 -6.24
CA PHE A 5 11.95 -3.33 -6.53
C PHE A 5 12.41 -3.95 -5.22
N TYR A 6 12.35 -5.27 -5.17
CA TYR A 6 12.60 -6.02 -3.95
C TYR A 6 13.88 -6.83 -4.11
N GLY A 7 14.85 -6.59 -3.23
CA GLY A 7 16.10 -7.32 -3.26
C GLY A 7 16.84 -7.10 -4.57
N THR A 8 17.33 -8.17 -5.16
CA THR A 8 18.02 -8.12 -6.43
C THR A 8 17.12 -8.57 -7.59
N THR A 9 15.84 -8.77 -7.32
CA THR A 9 14.89 -9.20 -8.34
C THR A 9 14.70 -8.11 -9.37
N PRO A 10 14.85 -8.40 -10.66
CA PRO A 10 14.73 -7.35 -11.68
C PRO A 10 13.30 -6.95 -11.97
N GLU A 11 12.33 -7.79 -11.63
CA GLU A 11 10.95 -7.50 -11.94
C GLU A 11 10.31 -6.65 -10.87
N PRO A 12 9.73 -5.50 -11.25
CA PRO A 12 9.13 -4.62 -10.27
C PRO A 12 7.73 -5.08 -9.87
N ILE A 13 7.33 -4.64 -8.68
CA ILE A 13 5.95 -4.77 -8.24
C ILE A 13 5.29 -3.44 -8.58
N ALA A 14 4.27 -3.48 -9.45
CA ALA A 14 3.58 -2.26 -9.87
C ALA A 14 2.55 -1.89 -8.82
N ILE A 15 2.62 -0.66 -8.34
CA ILE A 15 1.75 -0.16 -7.27
C ILE A 15 1.36 1.26 -7.64
N ASP A 16 0.11 1.62 -7.36
CA ASP A 16 -0.34 2.99 -7.56
C ASP A 16 0.59 3.97 -6.87
N ASP A 17 0.89 5.10 -7.52
CA ASP A 17 1.85 6.08 -7.00
C ASP A 17 1.48 6.54 -5.59
N ARG A 18 0.22 6.86 -5.37
CA ARG A 18 -0.21 7.35 -4.06
C ARG A 18 -0.09 6.26 -3.00
N MET A 19 -0.48 5.04 -3.36
CA MET A 19 -0.35 3.92 -2.43
C MET A 19 1.12 3.69 -2.09
N LEU A 20 1.99 3.67 -3.08
CA LEU A 20 3.41 3.41 -2.83
C LEU A 20 4.03 4.52 -1.98
N ALA A 21 3.58 5.77 -2.13
CA ALA A 21 4.09 6.85 -1.30
C ALA A 21 3.80 6.57 0.18
N HIS A 22 2.62 6.04 0.47
CA HIS A 22 2.25 5.68 1.83
C HIS A 22 3.02 4.44 2.31
N VAL A 23 3.13 3.45 1.45
CA VAL A 23 3.90 2.23 1.75
C VAL A 23 5.34 2.60 2.11
N LYS A 24 5.92 3.52 1.35
CA LYS A 24 7.31 3.94 1.58
C LYS A 24 7.49 4.47 3.01
N VAL A 25 6.55 5.29 3.48
CA VAL A 25 6.65 5.86 4.82
C VAL A 25 6.58 4.76 5.88
N VAL A 26 5.61 3.86 5.74
CA VAL A 26 5.43 2.78 6.71
C VAL A 26 6.64 1.85 6.72
N VAL A 27 7.10 1.46 5.53
CA VAL A 27 8.25 0.58 5.40
C VAL A 27 9.50 1.22 6.00
N ALA A 28 9.77 2.47 5.65
CA ALA A 28 10.95 3.16 6.15
C ALA A 28 10.91 3.26 7.68
N THR A 29 9.74 3.55 8.24
CA THR A 29 9.58 3.67 9.67
C THR A 29 9.87 2.35 10.38
N LYS A 30 9.31 1.26 9.84
CA LYS A 30 9.50 -0.06 10.45
C LYS A 30 10.96 -0.51 10.35
N LEU A 31 11.53 -0.41 9.17
CA LEU A 31 12.89 -0.91 8.96
C LEU A 31 13.93 -0.08 9.71
N ARG A 32 13.65 1.22 9.89
CA ARG A 32 14.55 2.08 10.66
C ARG A 32 14.61 1.65 12.12
N ARG A 33 13.55 1.04 12.62
CA ARG A 33 13.49 0.51 13.97
C ARG A 33 14.04 -0.91 14.07
N GLY A 34 14.50 -1.49 12.96
CA GLY A 34 14.98 -2.86 12.94
C GLY A 34 13.87 -3.89 12.97
N GLU A 35 12.63 -3.48 12.66
CA GLU A 35 11.48 -4.39 12.69
C GLU A 35 11.27 -5.01 11.32
N SER A 36 10.78 -6.25 11.32
CA SER A 36 10.48 -6.97 10.09
C SER A 36 8.97 -7.20 10.00
N PHE A 37 8.46 -7.34 8.79
CA PHE A 37 7.03 -7.57 8.60
C PHE A 37 6.79 -8.06 7.18
N THR A 38 5.54 -8.45 6.89
CA THR A 38 5.19 -8.93 5.55
C THR A 38 4.40 -7.86 4.81
N LEU A 39 4.53 -7.88 3.48
CA LEU A 39 3.77 -7.04 2.59
C LEU A 39 3.06 -7.95 1.60
N SER A 40 1.75 -7.81 1.49
CA SER A 40 0.93 -8.67 0.63
C SER A 40 0.10 -7.85 -0.33
N TRP A 41 -0.18 -8.42 -1.49
CA TRP A 41 -1.07 -7.75 -2.45
C TRP A 41 -1.72 -8.80 -3.35
N THR A 42 -2.87 -8.42 -3.91
CA THR A 42 -3.56 -9.22 -4.90
C THR A 42 -3.04 -8.84 -6.27
N HIS A 43 -2.86 -9.82 -7.13
CA HIS A 43 -2.33 -9.58 -8.48
C HIS A 43 -3.31 -8.74 -9.29
N GLY A 44 -2.76 -7.90 -10.17
CA GLY A 44 -3.56 -7.03 -10.99
C GLY A 44 -4.22 -7.75 -12.15
N PRO A 45 -5.04 -7.02 -12.92
CA PRO A 45 -5.84 -7.65 -13.99
C PRO A 45 -5.00 -8.19 -15.12
N ASN A 46 -3.78 -7.73 -15.29
CA ASN A 46 -2.92 -8.23 -16.37
C ASN A 46 -1.96 -9.31 -15.90
N GLU A 47 -2.17 -9.82 -14.70
CA GLU A 47 -1.33 -10.87 -14.13
C GLU A 47 -2.16 -12.12 -13.88
N ALA A 48 -1.47 -13.23 -13.68
CA ALA A 48 -2.17 -14.46 -13.31
C ALA A 48 -2.92 -14.23 -12.00
N VAL A 49 -4.09 -14.83 -11.90
CA VAL A 49 -4.91 -14.71 -10.68
C VAL A 49 -4.13 -15.22 -9.49
N GLY A 50 -4.17 -14.49 -8.40
CA GLY A 50 -3.47 -14.88 -7.18
C GLY A 50 -3.06 -13.69 -6.33
N ARG A 51 -2.23 -13.98 -5.37
CA ARG A 51 -1.70 -12.97 -4.47
C ARG A 51 -0.27 -13.33 -4.11
N SER A 52 0.48 -12.30 -3.68
CA SER A 52 1.87 -12.47 -3.30
C SER A 52 2.12 -11.86 -1.94
N THR A 53 3.09 -12.40 -1.23
CA THR A 53 3.54 -11.85 0.05
C THR A 53 5.06 -11.87 0.04
N ILE A 54 5.68 -10.76 0.45
CA ILE A 54 7.12 -10.70 0.60
C ILE A 54 7.47 -10.37 2.05
N TRP A 55 8.64 -10.82 2.46
CA TRP A 55 9.18 -10.57 3.80
C TRP A 55 10.12 -9.38 3.73
N LEU A 56 9.82 -8.33 4.49
CA LEU A 56 10.65 -7.12 4.52
C LEU A 56 11.45 -7.08 5.80
N GLN A 57 12.74 -6.81 5.67
CA GLN A 57 13.61 -6.65 6.80
C GLN A 57 14.74 -5.69 6.42
N PRO A 58 15.46 -5.15 7.43
CA PRO A 58 16.42 -4.07 7.15
C PRO A 58 17.56 -4.41 6.20
N SER A 59 17.95 -5.68 6.07
CA SER A 59 19.08 -6.02 5.22
C SER A 59 18.70 -6.28 3.76
N ILE A 60 17.41 -6.24 3.43
CA ILE A 60 16.98 -6.45 2.05
C ILE A 60 16.89 -5.10 1.36
N PRO A 61 17.64 -4.88 0.26
CA PRO A 61 17.57 -3.59 -0.45
C PRO A 61 16.21 -3.39 -1.09
N LEU A 62 15.72 -2.16 -1.01
CA LEU A 62 14.44 -1.79 -1.63
C LEU A 62 14.66 -0.53 -2.45
N ARG A 63 13.98 -0.46 -3.59
CA ARG A 63 14.00 0.74 -4.41
C ARG A 63 12.57 1.11 -4.77
N PHE A 64 12.22 2.37 -4.52
CA PHE A 64 10.90 2.90 -4.81
C PHE A 64 11.03 3.87 -5.99
N VAL A 65 10.33 3.61 -7.07
CA VAL A 65 10.38 4.47 -8.26
C VAL A 65 8.99 5.01 -8.53
N PHE A 66 8.90 6.32 -8.59
CA PHE A 66 7.63 7.01 -8.83
C PHE A 66 7.66 7.66 -10.21
N ASP A 67 6.48 7.73 -10.84
CA ASP A 67 6.39 8.31 -12.17
C ASP A 67 6.49 9.83 -12.15
N SER A 68 6.10 10.47 -11.04
CA SER A 68 6.08 11.92 -10.95
C SER A 68 7.26 12.46 -10.16
N GLU A 69 7.77 13.62 -10.55
CA GLU A 69 8.80 14.30 -9.78
C GLU A 69 8.21 14.95 -8.53
N GLN A 70 6.91 15.13 -8.49
CA GLN A 70 6.26 15.81 -7.38
C GLN A 70 5.91 14.81 -6.28
N PRO A 71 6.17 15.13 -5.02
CA PRO A 71 5.79 14.23 -3.93
C PRO A 71 4.28 14.08 -3.86
N GLU A 72 3.85 12.88 -3.47
CA GLU A 72 2.43 12.62 -3.30
C GLU A 72 1.94 13.22 -1.99
N SER A 73 0.68 13.62 -1.97
CA SER A 73 0.05 14.04 -0.72
C SER A 73 -0.20 12.83 0.16
N LEU A 74 0.14 12.93 1.41
CA LEU A 74 -0.03 11.82 2.35
C LEU A 74 -1.29 12.03 3.19
N ASP A 75 -2.03 10.95 3.35
CA ASP A 75 -3.24 10.93 4.18
C ASP A 75 -2.85 10.31 5.53
N GLN A 76 -2.91 11.12 6.59
CA GLN A 76 -2.47 10.66 7.90
C GLN A 76 -3.32 9.51 8.42
N ASN A 77 -4.61 9.50 8.10
CA ASN A 77 -5.47 8.39 8.52
C ASN A 77 -5.10 7.10 7.82
N LEU A 78 -4.78 7.17 6.54
CA LEU A 78 -4.35 5.99 5.80
C LEU A 78 -3.01 5.49 6.36
N LEU A 79 -2.09 6.39 6.67
CA LEU A 79 -0.81 5.99 7.26
C LEU A 79 -1.02 5.27 8.59
N LYS A 80 -1.94 5.75 9.43
CA LYS A 80 -2.22 5.10 10.70
C LYS A 80 -2.79 3.69 10.50
N ARG A 81 -3.71 3.54 9.56
CA ARG A 81 -4.28 2.23 9.27
C ARG A 81 -3.22 1.27 8.77
N MET A 82 -2.36 1.75 7.88
CA MET A 82 -1.30 0.92 7.33
C MET A 82 -0.29 0.53 8.40
N ALA A 83 0.06 1.47 9.28
CA ALA A 83 0.98 1.17 10.36
C ALA A 83 0.39 0.11 11.30
N ASN A 84 -0.90 0.23 11.60
CA ASN A 84 -1.56 -0.77 12.44
C ASN A 84 -1.58 -2.14 11.78
N ASP A 85 -1.83 -2.18 10.46
CA ASP A 85 -1.80 -3.43 9.73
C ASP A 85 -0.40 -4.05 9.75
N ALA A 86 0.61 -3.22 9.54
CA ALA A 86 1.99 -3.71 9.52
C ALA A 86 2.40 -4.29 10.87
N ASN A 87 1.81 -3.80 11.95
CA ASN A 87 2.07 -4.31 13.29
C ASN A 87 1.25 -5.54 13.63
N SER A 88 0.29 -5.90 12.81
CA SER A 88 -0.56 -7.06 13.07
C SER A 88 0.12 -8.32 12.56
N SER A 89 -0.39 -9.47 12.99
CA SER A 89 0.16 -10.75 12.54
C SER A 89 -0.08 -10.99 11.05
N ARG A 90 -1.05 -10.29 10.46
CA ARG A 90 -1.32 -10.42 9.02
C ARG A 90 -0.36 -9.62 8.16
N GLY A 91 0.34 -8.65 8.76
CA GLY A 91 1.22 -7.78 8.02
C GLY A 91 0.48 -6.70 7.25
N LEU A 92 1.22 -5.96 6.44
CA LEU A 92 0.66 -4.88 5.64
C LEU A 92 0.07 -5.43 4.36
N SER A 93 -1.17 -5.05 4.06
CA SER A 93 -1.84 -5.47 2.83
C SER A 93 -2.11 -4.26 1.96
N LEU A 94 -1.78 -4.35 0.68
CA LEU A 94 -2.03 -3.26 -0.26
C LEU A 94 -3.46 -3.28 -0.78
N ASP A 95 -4.27 -4.22 -0.32
CA ASP A 95 -5.68 -4.28 -0.71
C ASP A 95 -6.55 -3.36 0.14
N ILE A 96 -5.92 -2.51 0.95
CA ILE A 96 -6.65 -1.50 1.70
C ILE A 96 -7.17 -0.46 0.71
N ASP A 97 -8.46 -0.16 0.81
CA ASP A 97 -9.06 0.85 -0.05
C ASP A 97 -8.50 2.22 0.30
N ILE A 98 -8.09 2.95 -0.74
CA ILE A 98 -7.69 4.34 -0.59
C ILE A 98 -8.89 5.16 -0.96
N GLU A 99 -9.33 6.03 -0.06
CA GLU A 99 -10.41 6.93 -0.39
C GLU A 99 -9.90 7.96 -1.37
N GLU A 100 -10.62 8.09 -2.47
CA GLU A 100 -10.25 9.06 -3.45
C GLU A 100 -10.40 10.43 -2.86
N PRO A 101 -9.48 11.32 -3.14
CA PRO A 101 -9.66 12.68 -2.71
C PRO A 101 -10.85 13.18 -3.41
N ALA A 102 -11.77 13.47 -2.70
CA ALA A 102 -12.93 14.11 -3.04
C ALA A 102 -13.14 14.37 -4.39
N VAL A 103 -13.15 13.58 -5.14
CA VAL A 103 -13.58 13.86 -6.36
C VAL A 103 -14.83 13.49 -6.33
N ALA A 104 -15.14 13.38 -5.80
CA ALA A 104 -16.05 12.99 -5.74
C ALA A 104 -16.72 12.22 -6.10
N LYS A 105 -17.09 11.84 -6.06
CA LYS A 105 -17.66 11.21 -6.42
C LYS A 105 -18.28 10.51 -5.76
N ARG A 106 -18.78 10.17 -5.50
CA ARG A 106 -19.32 9.51 -5.01
C ARG A 106 -19.74 9.65 -3.90
N PRO A 107 -20.57 9.71 -3.55
CA PRO A 107 -20.93 9.94 -2.39
C PRO A 107 -21.17 8.94 -1.66
N ALA A 108 -21.34 8.59 -1.64
CA ALA A 108 -21.40 8.08 -1.10
C ALA A 108 -21.54 7.40 -0.59
N SER A 109 -21.62 6.98 -0.43
CA SER A 109 -21.44 6.62 -0.04
C SER A 109 -21.39 6.00 0.40
N ALA A 110 -21.49 5.54 0.29
CA ALA A 110 -21.19 5.32 0.52
C ALA A 110 -20.99 4.62 1.03
N ARG A 111 -21.18 4.02 0.92
CA ARG A 111 -20.78 3.76 1.14
C ARG A 111 -20.55 3.47 1.91
N PRO A 112 -20.80 2.99 2.19
CA PRO A 112 -20.45 3.08 2.60
C PRO A 112 -20.16 2.63 3.17
N SER A 113 -20.38 2.00 3.32
CA SER A 113 -19.90 2.20 3.55
C SER A 113 -19.66 1.71 3.94
N ALA A 114 -19.74 1.05 4.10
CA ALA A 114 -19.31 1.25 4.10
C ALA A 114 -19.10 0.80 4.31
N ALA A 115 -19.47 0.11 4.30
CA ALA A 115 -19.16 0.44 4.09
C ALA A 115 -18.86 -0.06 4.17
N PRO A 116 -18.99 -0.80 4.12
CA PRO A 116 -18.64 -0.54 3.77
C PRO A 116 -18.21 -1.01 3.78
N ARG A 117 -18.01 -1.58 3.28
CA ARG A 117 -17.54 -1.23 2.82
C ARG A 117 -17.02 -1.22 3.12
N SER A 118 -17.62 -2.09 3.31
CA SER A 118 -17.15 -1.28 3.03
C SER A 118 -16.79 -1.33 3.15
N LEU A 119 -17.03 -1.87 3.10
CA LEU A 119 -16.70 -1.05 2.69
C LEU A 119 -16.49 -0.89 2.82
N VAL A 120 -16.71 -1.19 2.89
CA VAL A 120 -16.40 -0.17 2.58
C VAL A 120 -16.31 0.16 2.59
N ARG A 121 -16.76 -0.23 2.38
CA ARG A 121 -16.55 0.72 1.95
C ARG A 121 -16.47 1.32 2.31
N ALA A 122 -16.88 0.88 2.48
CA ALA A 122 -16.73 1.98 2.36
C ALA A 122 -16.68 2.32 2.63
N ALA A 123 -17.12 1.98 2.53
CA ALA A 123 -16.95 3.03 2.47
C ALA A 123 -17.03 3.25 2.57
#